data_c3ef8ed2017b29884c7d679fbceef2f0
#
_entry.id   c3ef8ed2017b29884c7d679fbceef2f0
#
_cell.length_a   1.000
_cell.length_b   1.000
_cell.length_c   1.000
_cell.angle_alpha   90.00
_cell.angle_beta   90.00
_cell.angle_gamma   90.00
#
_symmetry.space_group_name_H-M   'P 1'
#
loop_
_entity.id
_entity.type
_entity.pdbx_description
1 polymer ?
#
loop_
_entity_poly.entity_id
_entity_poly.type
_entity_poly.pdbx_seq_one_letter_code
_entity_poly.pdbx_strand_id
1 'polypeptide(L)'
;MKGRFKTAGTPPRRRRASLPILAATTLLLAGCATAELATAPPRPDRPWTPDVTAAGTIVPPGHGQRGLTLPPGYTLPADPAVVTRGASPTLPAQTAHPYTLADLIDAAQSANPQTRRAWNTARDAALAVGIARSTYLPHLTATVVGGWSHSHGQTSDASLDTGGDGTLPLGNGPGTRNSGAGEVQTLGLEWLLFDFGRRAATIAAARQAQIATNILFTAAHQKVIYAVTTAFYTHAAATARARLLHTALDNARRVQAAAEARLHQGQGTIVDVTQARQATAQVVLRLVQAEGDDENTYLTLLAATGVSAETRIGLEDVSGRPLTQDDARLSEDMVRRAVARRPDVLAAYAAARAAHSRVSAARDAFLPSIFMTGNVSYATGRMSLTSVPGIGSDSAPTLNLSANRFSSLVLGGISVPIFDGGLRAAVVKQAQDQSDSAEATLRETVNDAIQQVVAAENALRTGLNAYAAATTLRTAARTSFDAALTAYRSGTGSITQTQLAQNGLLDADISRSDAYYATLIAAAGLAFGTGALGGA
;
A
#
# COMPACT_ATOMS: atom_id res chain seq x y z
N MET A 1 22.97 73.67 40.13
CA MET A 1 24.16 72.93 40.59
C MET A 1 24.24 71.61 39.81
N LYS A 2 25.39 71.30 39.24
CA LYS A 2 25.63 70.22 38.29
C LYS A 2 25.86 68.88 39.00
N GLY A 3 25.08 67.85 38.67
CA GLY A 3 25.31 66.45 39.07
C GLY A 3 25.58 65.59 37.84
N ARG A 4 26.80 65.02 37.78
CA ARG A 4 27.27 64.13 36.66
C ARG A 4 26.69 62.73 36.81
N PHE A 5 26.07 62.23 35.75
CA PHE A 5 25.77 60.80 35.64
C PHE A 5 27.03 60.04 35.16
N LYS A 6 27.39 58.97 35.90
CA LYS A 6 28.41 58.01 35.53
C LYS A 6 27.75 56.93 34.65
N THR A 7 28.33 56.68 33.50
CA THR A 7 28.01 55.62 32.56
C THR A 7 28.40 54.24 33.14
N ALA A 8 27.44 53.34 33.24
CA ALA A 8 27.67 51.95 33.61
C ALA A 8 28.18 51.15 32.41
N GLY A 9 29.29 50.41 32.58
CA GLY A 9 29.94 49.61 31.57
C GLY A 9 29.15 48.35 31.25
N THR A 10 29.11 48.01 29.98
CA THR A 10 28.51 46.81 29.41
C THR A 10 29.32 45.56 29.80
N PRO A 11 28.70 44.43 30.25
CA PRO A 11 29.45 43.20 30.51
C PRO A 11 29.80 42.48 29.17
N PRO A 12 30.91 41.72 29.14
CA PRO A 12 31.40 41.09 27.92
C PRO A 12 30.47 39.93 27.49
N ARG A 13 30.09 39.90 26.21
CA ARG A 13 29.37 38.80 25.56
C ARG A 13 30.18 37.50 25.65
N ARG A 14 29.75 36.55 26.48
CA ARG A 14 30.23 35.17 26.42
C ARG A 14 29.79 34.55 25.12
N ARG A 15 30.75 34.17 24.27
CA ARG A 15 30.55 33.40 23.04
C ARG A 15 29.96 32.03 23.38
N ARG A 16 28.71 31.77 22.97
CA ARG A 16 28.12 30.45 22.93
C ARG A 16 28.67 29.71 21.72
N ALA A 17 29.71 28.89 21.89
CA ALA A 17 30.39 28.17 20.82
C ALA A 17 30.32 26.63 21.02
N SER A 18 29.18 26.11 21.43
CA SER A 18 29.04 24.65 21.66
C SER A 18 27.79 23.98 21.06
N LEU A 19 26.89 24.72 20.41
CA LEU A 19 25.70 24.11 19.78
C LEU A 19 25.91 23.45 18.40
N PRO A 20 26.84 23.87 17.51
CA PRO A 20 26.93 23.26 16.18
C PRO A 20 27.57 21.87 16.16
N ILE A 21 28.38 21.51 17.17
CA ILE A 21 29.07 20.20 17.20
C ILE A 21 28.10 19.07 17.56
N LEU A 22 27.16 19.29 18.46
CA LEU A 22 26.16 18.29 18.83
C LEU A 22 25.14 18.02 17.69
N ALA A 23 24.77 19.07 16.95
CA ALA A 23 23.87 18.94 15.79
C ALA A 23 24.54 18.23 14.60
N ALA A 24 25.85 18.40 14.40
CA ALA A 24 26.60 17.72 13.35
C ALA A 24 26.81 16.23 13.62
N THR A 25 27.00 15.84 14.88
CA THR A 25 27.14 14.41 15.28
C THR A 25 25.82 13.65 15.20
N THR A 26 24.68 14.26 15.47
CA THR A 26 23.36 13.61 15.32
C THR A 26 22.98 13.40 13.83
N LEU A 27 23.40 14.27 12.93
CA LEU A 27 23.19 14.10 11.48
C LEU A 27 24.05 12.96 10.89
N LEU A 28 25.25 12.72 11.40
CA LEU A 28 26.13 11.65 10.92
C LEU A 28 25.68 10.25 11.40
N LEU A 29 25.06 10.15 12.57
CA LEU A 29 24.55 8.88 13.11
C LEU A 29 23.21 8.43 12.47
N ALA A 30 22.37 9.38 12.02
CA ALA A 30 21.15 9.06 11.28
C ALA A 30 21.44 8.48 9.87
N GLY A 31 22.60 8.77 9.30
CA GLY A 31 22.95 8.40 7.92
C GLY A 31 23.05 6.90 7.63
N CYS A 32 23.49 6.08 8.60
CA CYS A 32 23.70 4.66 8.32
C CYS A 32 22.42 3.83 8.22
N ALA A 33 21.40 4.10 9.07
CA ALA A 33 20.13 3.38 9.02
C ALA A 33 19.21 3.90 7.90
N THR A 34 19.27 5.20 7.61
CA THR A 34 18.49 5.83 6.52
C THR A 34 19.14 5.68 5.13
N ALA A 35 20.39 5.23 5.05
CA ALA A 35 21.03 4.90 3.76
C ALA A 35 20.25 3.83 2.98
N GLU A 36 19.55 2.94 3.69
CA GLU A 36 18.66 1.96 3.04
C GLU A 36 17.43 2.61 2.36
N LEU A 37 17.14 3.92 2.59
CA LEU A 37 16.15 4.65 1.77
C LEU A 37 16.53 4.69 0.27
N ALA A 38 17.79 4.55 -0.10
CA ALA A 38 18.21 4.45 -1.49
C ALA A 38 17.76 3.14 -2.18
N THR A 39 17.32 2.10 -1.46
CA THR A 39 16.84 0.79 -1.95
C THR A 39 15.28 0.65 -2.03
N ALA A 40 14.37 1.69 -1.70
CA ALA A 40 12.90 1.73 -1.96
C ALA A 40 12.59 2.43 -3.30
N PRO A 41 11.39 2.27 -3.86
CA PRO A 41 11.01 3.03 -5.03
C PRO A 41 11.30 4.52 -4.85
N PRO A 42 12.05 5.17 -5.77
CA PRO A 42 12.49 6.56 -5.60
C PRO A 42 11.34 7.55 -5.67
N ARG A 43 10.23 7.17 -6.29
CA ARG A 43 9.05 8.02 -6.49
C ARG A 43 7.74 7.22 -6.37
N PRO A 44 6.65 7.82 -5.84
CA PRO A 44 5.35 7.17 -5.75
C PRO A 44 4.61 7.07 -7.09
N ASP A 45 5.02 7.86 -8.08
CA ASP A 45 4.40 8.04 -9.39
C ASP A 45 5.00 7.14 -10.50
N ARG A 46 6.03 6.36 -10.18
CA ARG A 46 6.67 5.44 -11.14
C ARG A 46 6.71 4.00 -10.63
N PRO A 47 6.40 3.01 -11.48
CA PRO A 47 6.58 1.60 -11.15
C PRO A 47 8.05 1.33 -10.82
N TRP A 48 8.27 0.47 -9.82
CA TRP A 48 9.60 -0.02 -9.50
C TRP A 48 9.93 -1.24 -10.37
N THR A 49 11.08 -1.20 -11.03
CA THR A 49 11.64 -2.34 -11.73
C THR A 49 12.79 -2.90 -10.90
N PRO A 50 12.79 -4.21 -10.56
CA PRO A 50 13.89 -4.80 -9.84
C PRO A 50 15.15 -4.84 -10.69
N ASP A 51 16.31 -4.60 -10.09
CA ASP A 51 17.59 -4.94 -10.70
C ASP A 51 17.72 -6.46 -10.73
N VAL A 52 18.05 -7.00 -11.91
CA VAL A 52 18.14 -8.43 -12.15
C VAL A 52 19.60 -8.79 -12.47
N THR A 53 20.17 -9.75 -11.75
CA THR A 53 21.50 -10.29 -12.07
C THR A 53 21.49 -11.07 -13.38
N ALA A 54 22.66 -11.35 -13.95
CA ALA A 54 22.79 -12.18 -15.14
C ALA A 54 22.18 -13.60 -14.99
N ALA A 55 21.97 -14.06 -13.73
CA ALA A 55 21.31 -15.32 -13.40
C ALA A 55 19.77 -15.18 -13.18
N GLY A 56 19.18 -14.00 -13.44
CA GLY A 56 17.75 -13.76 -13.24
C GLY A 56 17.32 -13.52 -11.79
N THR A 57 18.25 -13.33 -10.86
CA THR A 57 17.95 -13.11 -9.43
C THR A 57 17.69 -11.62 -9.16
N ILE A 58 16.58 -11.31 -8.50
CA ILE A 58 16.18 -9.94 -8.15
C ILE A 58 16.99 -9.42 -6.96
N VAL A 59 17.51 -8.20 -7.04
CA VAL A 59 18.35 -7.51 -6.03
C VAL A 59 17.64 -6.28 -5.48
N PRO A 60 17.70 -5.96 -4.16
CA PRO A 60 16.83 -4.94 -3.54
C PRO A 60 17.44 -3.53 -3.44
N PRO A 61 16.62 -2.53 -3.49
CA PRO A 61 16.82 -1.11 -3.11
C PRO A 61 15.78 -0.46 -2.14
N GLY A 62 15.84 0.71 -1.48
CA GLY A 62 15.43 1.61 -0.57
C GLY A 62 14.33 2.36 0.08
N HIS A 63 13.78 2.87 1.03
CA HIS A 63 13.19 3.30 2.35
C HIS A 63 12.06 4.40 2.44
N GLY A 64 11.10 4.48 3.48
CA GLY A 64 10.00 5.35 3.70
C GLY A 64 9.14 5.63 4.93
N GLN A 65 7.91 6.21 5.07
CA GLN A 65 7.15 6.58 6.32
C GLN A 65 5.58 6.52 6.36
N ARG A 66 4.86 6.75 7.51
CA ARG A 66 3.54 6.26 8.02
C ARG A 66 2.33 7.22 8.21
N GLY A 67 1.10 6.67 8.55
CA GLY A 67 -0.19 7.32 8.82
C GLY A 67 -1.15 6.67 9.90
N LEU A 68 -2.44 7.09 10.14
CA LEU A 68 -3.28 6.94 11.35
C LEU A 68 -4.76 6.48 11.13
N THR A 69 -5.48 5.84 12.12
CA THR A 69 -6.89 5.35 12.10
C THR A 69 -7.75 5.70 13.34
N LEU A 70 -9.11 5.65 13.24
CA LEU A 70 -10.10 6.08 14.25
C LEU A 70 -11.03 4.93 14.74
N PRO A 71 -11.60 4.97 16.00
CA PRO A 71 -12.43 3.89 16.57
C PRO A 71 -13.93 3.97 16.20
N PRO A 72 -14.71 2.85 16.30
CA PRO A 72 -16.11 2.78 15.89
C PRO A 72 -17.08 3.36 16.94
N GLY A 73 -18.17 3.99 16.48
CA GLY A 73 -19.26 4.49 17.32
C GLY A 73 -19.15 5.94 17.79
N TYR A 74 -18.16 6.68 17.34
CA TYR A 74 -17.97 8.08 17.68
C TYR A 74 -18.46 9.00 16.58
N THR A 75 -19.46 9.84 16.84
CA THR A 75 -19.87 10.95 15.94
C THR A 75 -18.87 12.09 16.11
N LEU A 76 -17.93 12.17 15.19
CA LEU A 76 -16.99 13.28 15.14
C LEU A 76 -17.67 14.57 14.68
N PRO A 77 -17.39 15.72 15.30
CA PRO A 77 -17.75 17.01 14.72
C PRO A 77 -17.06 17.16 13.37
N ALA A 78 -17.77 17.73 12.40
CA ALA A 78 -17.20 17.99 11.08
C ALA A 78 -15.98 18.92 11.23
N ASP A 79 -14.81 18.43 10.85
CA ASP A 79 -13.61 19.26 10.77
C ASP A 79 -13.37 19.70 9.32
N PRO A 80 -13.53 21.00 9.00
CA PRO A 80 -13.28 21.54 7.66
C PRO A 80 -11.86 21.24 7.15
N ALA A 81 -10.87 21.09 8.06
CA ALA A 81 -9.51 20.75 7.70
C ALA A 81 -9.37 19.35 7.08
N VAL A 82 -10.28 18.42 7.37
CA VAL A 82 -10.29 17.08 6.77
C VAL A 82 -10.63 17.16 5.30
N VAL A 83 -11.62 17.98 4.93
CA VAL A 83 -12.04 18.16 3.54
C VAL A 83 -10.94 18.85 2.72
N THR A 84 -10.31 19.89 3.27
CA THR A 84 -9.24 20.62 2.56
C THR A 84 -7.95 19.81 2.41
N ARG A 85 -7.60 18.95 3.38
CA ARG A 85 -6.41 18.06 3.30
C ARG A 85 -6.64 16.83 2.43
N GLY A 86 -7.88 16.39 2.29
CA GLY A 86 -8.27 15.24 1.48
C GLY A 86 -8.71 15.60 0.07
N ALA A 87 -8.62 16.87 -0.33
CA ALA A 87 -9.03 17.30 -1.66
C ALA A 87 -8.23 16.57 -2.74
N SER A 88 -8.93 15.77 -3.54
CA SER A 88 -8.36 15.14 -4.73
C SER A 88 -8.01 16.23 -5.75
N PRO A 89 -6.93 16.07 -6.52
CA PRO A 89 -6.58 17.04 -7.56
C PRO A 89 -7.70 17.11 -8.62
N THR A 90 -7.87 18.27 -9.22
CA THR A 90 -8.75 18.48 -10.37
C THR A 90 -7.92 18.45 -11.64
N LEU A 91 -8.44 17.81 -12.69
CA LEU A 91 -7.86 17.92 -14.03
C LEU A 91 -8.40 19.18 -14.71
N PRO A 92 -7.61 19.83 -15.59
CA PRO A 92 -8.11 20.96 -16.39
C PRO A 92 -9.31 20.54 -17.24
N ALA A 93 -10.42 21.30 -17.14
CA ALA A 93 -11.63 21.01 -17.91
C ALA A 93 -11.47 21.29 -19.42
N GLN A 94 -10.59 22.22 -19.77
CA GLN A 94 -10.32 22.61 -21.15
C GLN A 94 -8.88 22.24 -21.52
N THR A 95 -8.75 21.21 -22.36
CA THR A 95 -7.51 20.80 -22.99
C THR A 95 -7.63 20.96 -24.52
N ALA A 96 -6.51 20.96 -25.22
CA ALA A 96 -6.47 21.05 -26.69
C ALA A 96 -7.17 19.85 -27.38
N HIS A 97 -7.30 18.75 -26.68
CA HIS A 97 -7.95 17.52 -27.16
C HIS A 97 -8.71 16.83 -25.99
N PRO A 98 -9.71 15.97 -26.28
CA PRO A 98 -10.33 15.11 -25.27
C PRO A 98 -9.28 14.22 -24.58
N TYR A 99 -9.51 13.92 -23.30
CA TYR A 99 -8.63 13.02 -22.56
C TYR A 99 -8.68 11.61 -23.13
N THR A 100 -7.50 11.08 -23.45
CA THR A 100 -7.33 9.68 -23.86
C THR A 100 -7.24 8.76 -22.63
N LEU A 101 -7.37 7.45 -22.86
CA LEU A 101 -7.11 6.47 -21.81
C LEU A 101 -5.69 6.60 -21.24
N ALA A 102 -4.68 6.89 -22.06
CA ALA A 102 -3.29 7.07 -21.61
C ALA A 102 -3.15 8.28 -20.67
N ASP A 103 -3.76 9.42 -21.01
CA ASP A 103 -3.74 10.62 -20.15
C ASP A 103 -4.37 10.36 -18.77
N LEU A 104 -5.45 9.58 -18.72
CA LEU A 104 -6.13 9.21 -17.48
C LEU A 104 -5.30 8.23 -16.64
N ILE A 105 -4.58 7.31 -17.29
CA ILE A 105 -3.65 6.40 -16.62
C ILE A 105 -2.50 7.18 -16.01
N ASP A 106 -1.89 8.13 -16.72
CA ASP A 106 -0.80 8.97 -16.20
C ASP A 106 -1.27 9.83 -15.03
N ALA A 107 -2.47 10.42 -15.13
CA ALA A 107 -3.09 11.15 -14.04
C ALA A 107 -3.31 10.25 -12.81
N ALA A 108 -3.82 9.03 -13.02
CA ALA A 108 -4.06 8.09 -11.94
C ALA A 108 -2.77 7.61 -11.27
N GLN A 109 -1.72 7.33 -12.01
CA GLN A 109 -0.43 6.90 -11.45
C GLN A 109 0.18 7.97 -10.53
N SER A 110 0.00 9.26 -10.87
CA SER A 110 0.52 10.37 -10.09
C SER A 110 -0.38 10.76 -8.90
N ALA A 111 -1.69 10.70 -9.05
CA ALA A 111 -2.66 11.26 -8.11
C ALA A 111 -3.31 10.22 -7.19
N ASN A 112 -3.36 8.94 -7.57
CA ASN A 112 -4.14 7.95 -6.84
C ASN A 112 -3.53 7.62 -5.46
N PRO A 113 -4.32 7.73 -4.36
CA PRO A 113 -3.84 7.40 -3.02
C PRO A 113 -3.37 5.95 -2.84
N GLN A 114 -3.82 5.00 -3.69
CA GLN A 114 -3.40 3.60 -3.62
C GLN A 114 -1.92 3.42 -3.99
N THR A 115 -1.45 4.12 -5.03
CA THR A 115 -0.03 4.11 -5.42
C THR A 115 0.84 4.68 -4.32
N ARG A 116 0.40 5.78 -3.68
CA ARG A 116 1.11 6.40 -2.56
C ARG A 116 1.19 5.49 -1.32
N ARG A 117 0.09 4.76 -1.00
CA ARG A 117 0.12 3.76 0.08
C ARG A 117 1.12 2.64 -0.21
N ALA A 118 1.06 2.08 -1.40
CA ALA A 118 1.97 1.01 -1.80
C ALA A 118 3.44 1.45 -1.75
N TRP A 119 3.73 2.68 -2.19
CA TRP A 119 5.05 3.29 -2.08
C TRP A 119 5.53 3.41 -0.62
N ASN A 120 4.68 3.94 0.28
CA ASN A 120 5.02 4.03 1.71
C ASN A 120 5.30 2.65 2.31
N THR A 121 4.49 1.62 1.98
CA THR A 121 4.71 0.24 2.43
C THR A 121 6.05 -0.32 1.96
N ALA A 122 6.44 -0.07 0.71
CA ALA A 122 7.74 -0.48 0.19
C ALA A 122 8.90 0.24 0.92
N ARG A 123 8.73 1.52 1.24
CA ARG A 123 9.69 2.30 2.03
C ARG A 123 9.80 1.81 3.48
N ASP A 124 8.71 1.44 4.12
CA ASP A 124 8.71 0.85 5.48
C ASP A 124 9.46 -0.49 5.53
N ALA A 125 9.24 -1.34 4.53
CA ALA A 125 9.95 -2.62 4.45
C ALA A 125 11.46 -2.45 4.29
N ALA A 126 11.86 -1.41 3.60
CA ALA A 126 13.28 -1.12 3.47
C ALA A 126 13.90 -0.53 4.75
N LEU A 127 13.17 0.31 5.49
CA LEU A 127 13.59 0.71 6.84
C LEU A 127 13.78 -0.50 7.77
N ALA A 128 12.93 -1.52 7.64
CA ALA A 128 13.09 -2.76 8.39
C ALA A 128 14.43 -3.47 8.12
N VAL A 129 14.96 -3.40 6.89
CA VAL A 129 16.31 -3.87 6.57
C VAL A 129 17.37 -3.02 7.26
N GLY A 130 17.21 -1.67 7.25
CA GLY A 130 18.11 -0.76 7.96
C GLY A 130 18.14 -1.04 9.47
N ILE A 131 16.97 -1.25 10.09
CA ILE A 131 16.85 -1.65 11.50
C ILE A 131 17.55 -2.97 11.76
N ALA A 132 17.35 -3.98 10.90
CA ALA A 132 18.04 -5.25 11.04
C ALA A 132 19.57 -5.12 10.90
N ARG A 133 20.05 -4.24 10.00
CA ARG A 133 21.50 -3.96 9.84
C ARG A 133 22.09 -3.17 11.00
N SER A 134 21.33 -2.29 11.64
CA SER A 134 21.82 -1.50 12.78
C SER A 134 22.28 -2.39 13.95
N THR A 135 21.78 -3.62 14.04
CA THR A 135 22.23 -4.60 15.04
C THR A 135 23.70 -5.02 14.92
N TYR A 136 24.37 -4.72 13.80
CA TYR A 136 25.81 -4.90 13.66
C TYR A 136 26.64 -3.77 14.27
N LEU A 137 26.02 -2.63 14.53
CA LEU A 137 26.68 -1.46 15.05
C LEU A 137 26.62 -1.45 16.58
N PRO A 138 27.59 -0.80 17.25
CA PRO A 138 27.52 -0.60 18.68
C PRO A 138 26.35 0.31 19.06
N HIS A 139 25.69 -0.02 20.17
CA HIS A 139 24.67 0.81 20.78
C HIS A 139 25.30 1.66 21.88
N LEU A 140 25.21 2.98 21.75
CA LEU A 140 25.74 3.95 22.71
C LEU A 140 24.59 4.66 23.39
N THR A 141 24.56 4.61 24.72
CA THR A 141 23.55 5.26 25.55
C THR A 141 24.21 6.21 26.53
N ALA A 142 23.81 7.48 26.50
CA ALA A 142 24.20 8.45 27.52
C ALA A 142 23.03 8.66 28.49
N THR A 143 23.29 8.45 29.78
CA THR A 143 22.30 8.60 30.85
C THR A 143 22.82 9.57 31.90
N VAL A 144 22.00 10.52 32.29
CA VAL A 144 22.28 11.44 33.41
C VAL A 144 21.17 11.27 34.41
N VAL A 145 21.54 10.89 35.63
CA VAL A 145 20.59 10.71 36.74
C VAL A 145 21.04 11.61 37.88
N GLY A 146 20.20 12.52 38.28
CA GLY A 146 20.41 13.38 39.44
C GLY A 146 19.34 13.12 40.53
N GLY A 147 19.72 13.19 41.77
CA GLY A 147 18.78 12.95 42.83
C GLY A 147 19.35 13.25 44.23
N TRP A 148 18.52 13.00 45.23
CA TRP A 148 18.86 13.07 46.63
C TRP A 148 18.62 11.70 47.26
N SER A 149 19.60 11.22 48.04
CA SER A 149 19.49 9.97 48.76
C SER A 149 19.61 10.24 50.27
N HIS A 150 18.79 9.55 51.04
CA HIS A 150 18.87 9.53 52.49
C HIS A 150 18.82 8.08 52.96
N SER A 151 19.90 7.60 53.58
CA SER A 151 19.97 6.25 54.11
C SER A 151 20.26 6.29 55.59
N HIS A 152 19.47 5.53 56.35
CA HIS A 152 19.75 5.19 57.77
C HIS A 152 20.14 3.71 57.78
N GLY A 153 21.37 3.42 58.02
CA GLY A 153 21.87 2.05 58.20
C GLY A 153 22.39 1.86 59.63
N GLN A 154 21.88 0.85 60.32
CA GLN A 154 22.63 0.25 61.40
C GLN A 154 23.55 -0.79 60.77
N THR A 155 24.86 -0.65 60.95
CA THR A 155 25.79 -1.74 60.65
C THR A 155 25.54 -2.84 61.67
N SER A 156 24.97 -3.97 61.21
CA SER A 156 25.00 -5.19 62.01
C SER A 156 26.45 -5.60 62.22
N ASP A 157 26.80 -5.87 63.45
CA ASP A 157 28.12 -6.36 63.84
C ASP A 157 28.41 -7.67 63.09
N ALA A 158 29.16 -7.58 62.05
CA ALA A 158 29.72 -8.79 61.42
C ALA A 158 30.98 -9.19 62.22
N SER A 159 30.90 -10.27 62.93
CA SER A 159 32.05 -10.90 63.59
C SER A 159 32.50 -12.11 62.81
N LEU A 160 33.79 -12.20 62.55
CA LEU A 160 34.41 -13.41 61.98
C LEU A 160 34.79 -14.31 63.15
N ASP A 161 34.16 -15.50 63.25
CA ASP A 161 34.56 -16.52 64.25
C ASP A 161 35.82 -17.24 63.73
N THR A 162 36.93 -17.07 64.47
CA THR A 162 38.23 -17.62 64.07
C THR A 162 38.52 -19.00 64.70
N GLY A 163 37.46 -19.71 65.18
CA GLY A 163 37.61 -21.10 65.63
C GLY A 163 38.47 -21.30 66.85
N GLY A 164 38.51 -20.37 67.79
CA GLY A 164 39.19 -20.38 69.09
C GLY A 164 38.65 -19.18 69.88
N ASP A 165 38.90 -19.06 71.20
CA ASP A 165 38.30 -18.05 72.10
C ASP A 165 38.45 -16.56 71.67
N GLY A 166 38.45 -16.26 70.38
CA GLY A 166 38.61 -14.93 69.85
C GLY A 166 37.66 -14.63 68.63
N THR A 167 36.65 -13.80 68.91
CA THR A 167 35.91 -13.12 67.84
C THR A 167 36.64 -11.83 67.47
N LEU A 168 37.06 -11.70 66.18
CA LEU A 168 37.52 -10.42 65.66
C LEU A 168 36.31 -9.58 65.23
N PRO A 169 36.00 -8.47 65.84
CA PRO A 169 34.95 -7.56 65.38
C PRO A 169 35.43 -6.91 64.09
N LEU A 170 34.75 -7.19 62.99
CA LEU A 170 34.94 -6.47 61.77
C LEU A 170 34.16 -5.14 61.88
N GLY A 171 34.75 -4.19 62.60
CA GLY A 171 34.42 -2.80 62.56
C GLY A 171 33.03 -2.39 63.09
N ASN A 172 32.95 -1.97 64.35
CA ASN A 172 31.91 -1.06 64.80
C ASN A 172 32.09 0.29 64.08
N GLY A 173 31.60 0.44 62.92
CA GLY A 173 31.44 1.74 62.31
C GLY A 173 30.26 2.45 63.01
N PRO A 174 30.40 3.71 63.47
CA PRO A 174 29.26 4.47 63.96
C PRO A 174 28.20 4.53 62.88
N GLY A 175 26.93 4.30 63.28
CA GLY A 175 25.81 4.30 62.34
C GLY A 175 25.85 5.55 61.47
N THR A 176 26.21 5.37 60.19
CA THR A 176 26.40 6.48 59.28
C THR A 176 25.05 6.91 58.74
N ARG A 177 24.60 8.09 59.16
CA ARG A 177 23.55 8.82 58.44
C ARG A 177 24.20 9.38 57.19
N ASN A 178 23.92 8.80 56.06
CA ASN A 178 24.39 9.31 54.77
C ASN A 178 23.23 10.00 54.06
N SER A 179 23.30 11.30 53.90
CA SER A 179 22.36 12.07 53.10
C SER A 179 23.17 12.94 52.15
N GLY A 180 22.83 12.87 50.90
CA GLY A 180 23.53 13.68 49.91
C GLY A 180 22.76 13.81 48.59
N ALA A 181 22.89 14.96 47.99
CA ALA A 181 22.49 15.17 46.61
C ALA A 181 23.68 14.91 45.68
N GLY A 182 23.41 14.40 44.54
CA GLY A 182 24.44 14.15 43.51
C GLY A 182 23.82 13.82 42.15
N GLU A 183 24.68 13.78 41.17
CA GLU A 183 24.35 13.30 39.82
C GLU A 183 25.34 12.26 39.37
N VAL A 184 24.85 11.35 38.53
CA VAL A 184 25.67 10.32 37.87
C VAL A 184 25.45 10.44 36.38
N GLN A 185 26.51 10.64 35.67
CA GLN A 185 26.55 10.65 34.21
C GLN A 185 27.18 9.33 33.77
N THR A 186 26.49 8.60 32.90
CA THR A 186 26.93 7.30 32.39
C THR A 186 26.90 7.29 30.90
N LEU A 187 27.97 6.82 30.27
CA LEU A 187 28.03 6.47 28.86
C LEU A 187 28.17 4.95 28.77
N GLY A 188 27.14 4.28 28.30
CA GLY A 188 27.10 2.83 28.06
C GLY A 188 27.36 2.49 26.61
N LEU A 189 28.11 1.43 26.38
CA LEU A 189 28.36 0.80 25.10
C LEU A 189 27.89 -0.65 25.17
N GLU A 190 27.03 -1.05 24.24
CA GLU A 190 26.66 -2.45 24.03
C GLU A 190 26.91 -2.80 22.56
N TRP A 191 27.64 -3.90 22.33
CA TRP A 191 27.96 -4.35 20.97
C TRP A 191 27.97 -5.87 20.88
N LEU A 192 27.06 -6.40 20.07
CA LEU A 192 27.08 -7.80 19.69
C LEU A 192 28.09 -7.99 18.56
N LEU A 193 29.26 -8.53 18.87
CA LEU A 193 30.34 -8.68 17.91
C LEU A 193 30.06 -9.80 16.93
N PHE A 194 29.64 -10.98 17.42
CA PHE A 194 29.42 -12.17 16.58
C PHE A 194 28.28 -13.04 17.13
N ASP A 195 27.46 -13.62 16.24
CA ASP A 195 26.30 -14.45 16.57
C ASP A 195 26.10 -15.63 15.61
N PHE A 196 27.16 -16.09 14.97
CA PHE A 196 27.21 -17.28 14.10
C PHE A 196 26.14 -17.32 12.99
N GLY A 197 25.67 -16.18 12.52
CA GLY A 197 24.77 -16.09 11.37
C GLY A 197 23.37 -15.60 11.66
N ARG A 198 22.92 -15.57 12.91
CA ARG A 198 21.56 -15.17 13.28
C ARG A 198 21.15 -13.79 12.71
N ARG A 199 21.99 -12.76 12.85
CA ARG A 199 21.75 -11.43 12.28
C ARG A 199 21.78 -11.47 10.75
N ALA A 200 22.70 -12.22 10.15
CA ALA A 200 22.76 -12.37 8.71
C ALA A 200 21.46 -13.00 8.14
N ALA A 201 20.95 -14.05 8.77
CA ALA A 201 19.68 -14.68 8.41
C ALA A 201 18.48 -13.74 8.62
N THR A 202 18.46 -12.95 9.70
CA THR A 202 17.43 -11.94 9.97
C THR A 202 17.44 -10.87 8.89
N ILE A 203 18.60 -10.36 8.49
CA ILE A 203 18.74 -9.37 7.41
C ILE A 203 18.33 -9.99 6.08
N ALA A 204 18.69 -11.24 5.81
CA ALA A 204 18.27 -11.94 4.61
C ALA A 204 16.73 -12.05 4.54
N ALA A 205 16.07 -12.38 5.65
CA ALA A 205 14.61 -12.40 5.74
C ALA A 205 14.01 -11.02 5.47
N ALA A 206 14.54 -9.97 6.10
CA ALA A 206 14.08 -8.59 5.88
C ALA A 206 14.26 -8.13 4.42
N ARG A 207 15.39 -8.48 3.78
CA ARG A 207 15.63 -8.19 2.36
C ARG A 207 14.63 -8.89 1.44
N GLN A 208 14.33 -10.16 1.67
CA GLN A 208 13.34 -10.88 0.87
C GLN A 208 11.93 -10.28 1.07
N ALA A 209 11.57 -9.88 2.29
CA ALA A 209 10.32 -9.17 2.56
C ALA A 209 10.27 -7.80 1.86
N GLN A 210 11.37 -7.07 1.82
CA GLN A 210 11.50 -5.82 1.05
C GLN A 210 11.30 -6.06 -0.45
N ILE A 211 11.93 -7.10 -1.03
CA ILE A 211 11.72 -7.46 -2.44
C ILE A 211 10.23 -7.71 -2.70
N ALA A 212 9.56 -8.50 -1.83
CA ALA A 212 8.14 -8.76 -1.98
C ALA A 212 7.31 -7.46 -2.01
N THR A 213 7.55 -6.54 -1.09
CA THR A 213 6.81 -5.26 -1.04
C THR A 213 7.11 -4.33 -2.21
N ASN A 214 8.34 -4.31 -2.72
CA ASN A 214 8.70 -3.55 -3.92
C ASN A 214 7.99 -4.10 -5.17
N ILE A 215 7.88 -5.43 -5.29
CA ILE A 215 7.11 -6.07 -6.36
C ILE A 215 5.61 -5.75 -6.21
N LEU A 216 5.07 -5.77 -4.99
CA LEU A 216 3.67 -5.38 -4.72
C LEU A 216 3.40 -3.90 -5.04
N PHE A 217 4.39 -3.03 -4.95
CA PHE A 217 4.27 -1.65 -5.42
C PHE A 217 4.03 -1.61 -6.94
N THR A 218 4.76 -2.40 -7.73
CA THR A 218 4.49 -2.55 -9.17
C THR A 218 3.10 -3.15 -9.43
N ALA A 219 2.70 -4.16 -8.64
CA ALA A 219 1.34 -4.72 -8.71
C ALA A 219 0.26 -3.66 -8.46
N ALA A 220 0.49 -2.74 -7.53
CA ALA A 220 -0.45 -1.64 -7.25
C ALA A 220 -0.61 -0.71 -8.46
N HIS A 221 0.48 -0.38 -9.17
CA HIS A 221 0.40 0.37 -10.44
C HIS A 221 -0.40 -0.37 -11.50
N GLN A 222 -0.11 -1.65 -11.74
CA GLN A 222 -0.88 -2.46 -12.70
C GLN A 222 -2.37 -2.53 -12.34
N LYS A 223 -2.69 -2.64 -11.05
CA LYS A 223 -4.07 -2.64 -10.57
C LYS A 223 -4.77 -1.30 -10.82
N VAL A 224 -4.09 -0.17 -10.62
CA VAL A 224 -4.63 1.16 -10.91
C VAL A 224 -4.85 1.32 -12.41
N ILE A 225 -3.89 0.94 -13.26
CA ILE A 225 -4.02 0.96 -14.72
C ILE A 225 -5.25 0.14 -15.15
N TYR A 226 -5.39 -1.08 -14.63
CA TYR A 226 -6.52 -1.95 -14.96
C TYR A 226 -7.86 -1.36 -14.48
N ALA A 227 -7.91 -0.80 -13.27
CA ALA A 227 -9.11 -0.18 -12.73
C ALA A 227 -9.56 1.03 -13.56
N VAL A 228 -8.62 1.90 -13.96
CA VAL A 228 -8.90 3.05 -14.83
C VAL A 228 -9.38 2.59 -16.20
N THR A 229 -8.69 1.60 -16.79
CA THR A 229 -9.05 1.04 -18.11
C THR A 229 -10.46 0.44 -18.09
N THR A 230 -10.79 -0.33 -17.07
CA THR A 230 -12.11 -0.94 -16.92
C THR A 230 -13.18 0.13 -16.71
N ALA A 231 -12.93 1.12 -15.83
CA ALA A 231 -13.87 2.22 -15.59
C ALA A 231 -14.08 3.07 -16.85
N PHE A 232 -13.02 3.33 -17.63
CA PHE A 232 -13.09 4.07 -18.90
C PHE A 232 -13.99 3.36 -19.92
N TYR A 233 -13.78 2.06 -20.15
CA TYR A 233 -14.61 1.32 -21.08
C TYR A 233 -16.04 1.08 -20.57
N THR A 234 -16.23 0.97 -19.24
CA THR A 234 -17.56 0.87 -18.65
C THR A 234 -18.35 2.17 -18.83
N HIS A 235 -17.72 3.34 -18.62
CA HIS A 235 -18.35 4.62 -18.90
C HIS A 235 -18.61 4.80 -20.41
N ALA A 236 -17.66 4.45 -21.28
CA ALA A 236 -17.88 4.49 -22.72
C ALA A 236 -19.06 3.61 -23.17
N ALA A 237 -19.27 2.44 -22.52
CA ALA A 237 -20.42 1.59 -22.74
C ALA A 237 -21.74 2.26 -22.31
N ALA A 238 -21.76 2.92 -21.14
CA ALA A 238 -22.93 3.63 -20.64
C ALA A 238 -23.30 4.81 -21.55
N THR A 239 -22.31 5.62 -21.94
CA THR A 239 -22.49 6.71 -22.92
C THR A 239 -23.03 6.21 -24.27
N ALA A 240 -22.48 5.09 -24.77
CA ALA A 240 -22.98 4.47 -26.01
C ALA A 240 -24.44 4.00 -25.85
N ARG A 241 -24.79 3.40 -24.70
CA ARG A 241 -26.14 2.95 -24.41
C ARG A 241 -27.13 4.12 -24.34
N ALA A 242 -26.78 5.24 -23.71
CA ALA A 242 -27.60 6.45 -23.71
C ALA A 242 -27.83 6.98 -25.14
N ARG A 243 -26.78 7.02 -25.98
CA ARG A 243 -26.89 7.39 -27.41
C ARG A 243 -27.80 6.46 -28.21
N LEU A 244 -27.75 5.15 -27.97
CA LEU A 244 -28.65 4.18 -28.61
C LEU A 244 -30.10 4.40 -28.18
N LEU A 245 -30.37 4.72 -26.94
CA LEU A 245 -31.70 5.02 -26.43
C LEU A 245 -32.24 6.35 -26.94
N HIS A 246 -31.42 7.37 -27.17
CA HIS A 246 -31.82 8.56 -27.91
C HIS A 246 -32.29 8.20 -29.33
N THR A 247 -31.52 7.37 -30.05
CA THR A 247 -31.92 6.89 -31.37
C THR A 247 -33.21 6.07 -31.33
N ALA A 248 -33.38 5.22 -30.31
CA ALA A 248 -34.60 4.44 -30.11
C ALA A 248 -35.81 5.33 -29.80
N LEU A 249 -35.62 6.42 -29.06
CA LEU A 249 -36.67 7.41 -28.79
C LEU A 249 -37.12 8.10 -30.09
N ASP A 250 -36.19 8.47 -30.96
CA ASP A 250 -36.53 9.03 -32.27
C ASP A 250 -37.29 8.04 -33.15
N ASN A 251 -36.93 6.75 -33.08
CA ASN A 251 -37.64 5.68 -33.77
C ASN A 251 -39.08 5.54 -33.19
N ALA A 252 -39.21 5.50 -31.86
CA ALA A 252 -40.51 5.40 -31.20
C ALA A 252 -41.45 6.60 -31.54
N ARG A 253 -40.89 7.81 -31.55
CA ARG A 253 -41.61 9.02 -31.95
C ARG A 253 -42.07 8.97 -33.42
N ARG A 254 -41.24 8.40 -34.32
CA ARG A 254 -41.61 8.18 -35.72
C ARG A 254 -42.78 7.20 -35.88
N VAL A 255 -42.79 6.11 -35.10
CA VAL A 255 -43.87 5.15 -35.04
C VAL A 255 -45.12 5.77 -34.48
N GLN A 256 -45.03 6.53 -33.41
CA GLN A 256 -46.15 7.24 -32.79
C GLN A 256 -46.78 8.25 -33.77
N ALA A 257 -45.97 9.07 -34.45
CA ALA A 257 -46.45 10.03 -35.44
C ALA A 257 -47.16 9.34 -36.61
N ALA A 258 -46.65 8.16 -37.04
CA ALA A 258 -47.32 7.35 -38.08
C ALA A 258 -48.69 6.83 -37.59
N ALA A 259 -48.83 6.40 -36.36
CA ALA A 259 -50.09 5.96 -35.76
C ALA A 259 -51.09 7.11 -35.66
N GLU A 260 -50.66 8.29 -35.20
CA GLU A 260 -51.48 9.50 -35.13
C GLU A 260 -51.95 9.95 -36.52
N ALA A 261 -51.07 9.97 -37.50
CA ALA A 261 -51.41 10.31 -38.88
C ALA A 261 -52.47 9.36 -39.46
N ARG A 262 -52.33 8.04 -39.27
CA ARG A 262 -53.31 7.05 -39.69
C ARG A 262 -54.66 7.21 -39.01
N LEU A 263 -54.69 7.54 -37.70
CA LEU A 263 -55.95 7.85 -36.99
C LEU A 263 -56.62 9.06 -37.61
N HIS A 264 -55.89 10.16 -37.87
CA HIS A 264 -56.42 11.36 -38.52
C HIS A 264 -56.98 11.08 -39.93
N GLN A 265 -56.44 10.13 -40.65
CA GLN A 265 -56.93 9.71 -41.96
C GLN A 265 -58.09 8.69 -41.88
N GLY A 266 -58.55 8.33 -40.67
CA GLY A 266 -59.57 7.31 -40.47
C GLY A 266 -59.16 5.87 -40.78
N GLN A 267 -57.83 5.63 -40.92
CA GLN A 267 -57.23 4.30 -41.27
C GLN A 267 -56.59 3.61 -40.06
N GLY A 268 -56.54 4.26 -38.90
CA GLY A 268 -56.00 3.75 -37.67
C GLY A 268 -56.99 3.78 -36.50
N THR A 269 -56.62 3.18 -35.39
CA THR A 269 -57.43 3.14 -34.15
C THR A 269 -56.81 3.97 -33.05
N ILE A 270 -57.62 4.38 -32.08
CA ILE A 270 -57.12 5.04 -30.84
C ILE A 270 -56.23 4.07 -30.04
N VAL A 271 -56.46 2.76 -30.16
CA VAL A 271 -55.64 1.71 -29.53
C VAL A 271 -54.23 1.77 -30.10
N ASP A 272 -54.04 1.88 -31.43
CA ASP A 272 -52.71 1.98 -32.03
C ASP A 272 -51.92 3.19 -31.54
N VAL A 273 -52.61 4.36 -31.45
CA VAL A 273 -51.99 5.58 -30.92
C VAL A 273 -51.58 5.41 -29.44
N THR A 274 -52.47 4.83 -28.64
CA THR A 274 -52.22 4.65 -27.22
C THR A 274 -51.06 3.66 -26.97
N GLN A 275 -50.98 2.57 -27.75
CA GLN A 275 -49.87 1.64 -27.73
C GLN A 275 -48.55 2.30 -28.15
N ALA A 276 -48.55 3.12 -29.19
CA ALA A 276 -47.37 3.85 -29.63
C ALA A 276 -46.90 4.87 -28.59
N ARG A 277 -47.81 5.58 -27.92
CA ARG A 277 -47.49 6.48 -26.81
C ARG A 277 -46.93 5.74 -25.61
N GLN A 278 -47.50 4.57 -25.26
CA GLN A 278 -46.95 3.71 -24.22
C GLN A 278 -45.49 3.26 -24.53
N ALA A 279 -45.24 2.80 -25.77
CA ALA A 279 -43.89 2.40 -26.19
C ALA A 279 -42.90 3.58 -26.14
N THR A 280 -43.32 4.79 -26.58
CA THR A 280 -42.50 6.00 -26.47
C THR A 280 -42.17 6.32 -25.00
N ALA A 281 -43.16 6.27 -24.11
CA ALA A 281 -42.95 6.52 -22.67
C ALA A 281 -42.00 5.49 -22.03
N GLN A 282 -42.07 4.22 -22.44
CA GLN A 282 -41.12 3.19 -21.97
C GLN A 282 -39.69 3.50 -22.40
N VAL A 283 -39.46 3.96 -23.63
CA VAL A 283 -38.13 4.35 -24.11
C VAL A 283 -37.62 5.57 -23.36
N VAL A 284 -38.47 6.57 -23.09
CA VAL A 284 -38.12 7.74 -22.25
C VAL A 284 -37.66 7.30 -20.87
N LEU A 285 -38.38 6.37 -20.22
CA LEU A 285 -37.98 5.84 -18.90
C LEU A 285 -36.62 5.16 -18.95
N ARG A 286 -36.40 4.32 -19.95
CA ARG A 286 -35.09 3.65 -20.15
C ARG A 286 -33.96 4.65 -20.43
N LEU A 287 -34.24 5.73 -21.16
CA LEU A 287 -33.27 6.79 -21.45
C LEU A 287 -32.86 7.52 -20.18
N VAL A 288 -33.81 7.96 -19.35
CA VAL A 288 -33.51 8.64 -18.08
C VAL A 288 -32.65 7.75 -17.16
N GLN A 289 -32.94 6.45 -17.13
CA GLN A 289 -32.12 5.50 -16.37
C GLN A 289 -30.69 5.38 -16.94
N ALA A 290 -30.55 5.30 -18.27
CA ALA A 290 -29.23 5.20 -18.90
C ALA A 290 -28.39 6.49 -18.76
N GLU A 291 -29.03 7.67 -18.76
CA GLU A 291 -28.35 8.94 -18.49
C GLU A 291 -27.86 8.99 -17.04
N GLY A 292 -28.64 8.47 -16.08
CA GLY A 292 -28.19 8.29 -14.70
C GLY A 292 -27.04 7.32 -14.54
N ASP A 293 -27.05 6.20 -15.30
CA ASP A 293 -25.95 5.23 -15.31
C ASP A 293 -24.68 5.84 -15.94
N ASP A 294 -24.81 6.66 -16.99
CA ASP A 294 -23.71 7.38 -17.62
C ASP A 294 -23.00 8.30 -16.63
N GLU A 295 -23.74 9.12 -15.88
CA GLU A 295 -23.18 9.99 -14.84
C GLU A 295 -22.53 9.17 -13.69
N ASN A 296 -23.14 8.08 -13.24
CA ASN A 296 -22.59 7.24 -12.18
C ASN A 296 -21.29 6.53 -12.61
N THR A 297 -21.21 6.05 -13.86
CA THR A 297 -20.00 5.44 -14.40
C THR A 297 -18.90 6.48 -14.63
N TYR A 298 -19.24 7.72 -14.99
CA TYR A 298 -18.32 8.84 -15.05
C TYR A 298 -17.69 9.13 -13.67
N LEU A 299 -18.51 9.20 -12.62
CA LEU A 299 -18.00 9.36 -11.24
C LEU A 299 -17.10 8.20 -10.82
N THR A 300 -17.43 6.97 -11.24
CA THR A 300 -16.58 5.79 -11.00
C THR A 300 -15.22 5.90 -11.69
N LEU A 301 -15.19 6.44 -12.92
CA LEU A 301 -13.95 6.71 -13.65
C LEU A 301 -13.10 7.77 -12.94
N LEU A 302 -13.70 8.87 -12.48
CA LEU A 302 -12.98 9.88 -11.71
C LEU A 302 -12.41 9.30 -10.40
N ALA A 303 -13.19 8.48 -9.71
CA ALA A 303 -12.74 7.79 -8.49
C ALA A 303 -11.57 6.83 -8.78
N ALA A 304 -11.60 6.08 -9.89
CA ALA A 304 -10.52 5.20 -10.29
C ALA A 304 -9.23 5.96 -10.62
N THR A 305 -9.34 7.17 -11.20
CA THR A 305 -8.18 8.04 -11.46
C THR A 305 -7.67 8.74 -10.19
N GLY A 306 -8.46 8.80 -9.12
CA GLY A 306 -8.14 9.54 -7.90
C GLY A 306 -8.34 11.06 -8.04
N VAL A 307 -9.11 11.49 -9.02
CA VAL A 307 -9.44 12.90 -9.31
C VAL A 307 -10.75 13.29 -8.61
N SER A 308 -10.93 14.58 -8.35
CA SER A 308 -12.14 15.10 -7.71
C SER A 308 -13.41 14.80 -8.53
N ALA A 309 -14.47 14.38 -7.84
CA ALA A 309 -15.77 14.15 -8.45
C ALA A 309 -16.41 15.41 -9.09
N GLU A 310 -15.94 16.60 -8.74
CA GLU A 310 -16.38 17.87 -9.32
C GLU A 310 -15.75 18.15 -10.69
N THR A 311 -14.74 17.36 -11.10
CA THR A 311 -14.04 17.53 -12.37
C THR A 311 -14.98 17.20 -13.53
N ARG A 312 -14.98 18.05 -14.57
CA ARG A 312 -15.69 17.80 -15.83
C ARG A 312 -14.68 17.86 -16.98
N ILE A 313 -14.44 16.72 -17.63
CA ILE A 313 -13.50 16.57 -18.74
C ILE A 313 -14.19 15.93 -19.93
N GLY A 314 -13.76 16.29 -21.15
CA GLY A 314 -14.13 15.58 -22.37
C GLY A 314 -13.29 14.32 -22.52
N LEU A 315 -13.92 13.21 -22.89
CA LEU A 315 -13.27 11.91 -23.10
C LEU A 315 -13.25 11.55 -24.58
N GLU A 316 -12.20 10.83 -24.99
CA GLU A 316 -12.09 10.29 -26.36
C GLU A 316 -13.18 9.25 -26.65
N ASP A 317 -13.78 9.32 -27.85
CA ASP A 317 -14.72 8.30 -28.31
C ASP A 317 -13.96 7.09 -28.91
N VAL A 318 -14.08 5.96 -28.25
CA VAL A 318 -13.41 4.71 -28.63
C VAL A 318 -14.35 3.74 -29.38
N SER A 319 -15.54 4.17 -29.80
CA SER A 319 -16.54 3.31 -30.44
C SER A 319 -16.13 2.71 -31.80
N GLY A 320 -15.10 3.27 -32.43
CA GLY A 320 -14.59 2.87 -33.74
C GLY A 320 -13.33 1.99 -33.74
N ARG A 321 -12.83 1.57 -32.57
CA ARG A 321 -11.61 0.76 -32.52
C ARG A 321 -11.85 -0.64 -33.10
N PRO A 322 -11.05 -1.11 -34.08
CA PRO A 322 -11.25 -2.44 -34.66
C PRO A 322 -10.93 -3.55 -33.65
N LEU A 323 -11.74 -4.60 -33.66
CA LEU A 323 -11.51 -5.81 -32.87
C LEU A 323 -10.96 -6.88 -33.82
N THR A 324 -9.78 -7.45 -33.49
CA THR A 324 -9.14 -8.52 -34.29
C THR A 324 -9.21 -9.85 -33.56
N GLN A 325 -9.41 -10.95 -34.28
CA GLN A 325 -9.55 -12.29 -33.69
C GLN A 325 -8.23 -13.05 -33.55
N ASP A 326 -7.13 -12.56 -34.15
CA ASP A 326 -5.92 -13.36 -34.34
C ASP A 326 -5.11 -13.64 -33.06
N ASP A 327 -5.36 -12.92 -31.95
CA ASP A 327 -4.51 -12.96 -30.75
C ASP A 327 -5.13 -13.72 -29.55
N ALA A 328 -6.23 -14.44 -29.74
CA ALA A 328 -7.04 -14.94 -28.63
C ALA A 328 -6.66 -16.34 -28.11
N ARG A 329 -5.60 -16.99 -28.62
CA ARG A 329 -5.23 -18.34 -28.15
C ARG A 329 -3.84 -18.36 -27.53
N LEU A 330 -3.80 -18.61 -26.23
CA LEU A 330 -2.56 -18.82 -25.49
C LEU A 330 -2.20 -20.31 -25.45
N SER A 331 -0.95 -20.67 -25.75
CA SER A 331 -0.46 -22.01 -25.48
C SER A 331 -0.20 -22.18 -23.96
N GLU A 332 -0.22 -23.43 -23.47
CA GLU A 332 0.09 -23.73 -22.05
C GLU A 332 1.43 -23.14 -21.63
N ASP A 333 2.40 -23.14 -22.51
CA ASP A 333 3.74 -22.60 -22.29
C ASP A 333 3.74 -21.06 -22.21
N MET A 334 2.89 -20.38 -22.99
CA MET A 334 2.68 -18.94 -22.88
C MET A 334 2.00 -18.58 -21.55
N VAL A 335 1.02 -19.35 -21.10
CA VAL A 335 0.37 -19.18 -19.79
C VAL A 335 1.39 -19.32 -18.66
N ARG A 336 2.22 -20.37 -18.67
CA ARG A 336 3.26 -20.57 -17.66
C ARG A 336 4.27 -19.42 -17.62
N ARG A 337 4.72 -18.95 -18.77
CA ARG A 337 5.64 -17.79 -18.85
C ARG A 337 4.99 -16.50 -18.37
N ALA A 338 3.73 -16.28 -18.66
CA ALA A 338 2.98 -15.15 -18.20
C ALA A 338 2.85 -15.16 -16.67
N VAL A 339 2.42 -16.29 -16.09
CA VAL A 339 2.28 -16.47 -14.64
C VAL A 339 3.61 -16.25 -13.91
N ALA A 340 4.73 -16.72 -14.48
CA ALA A 340 6.05 -16.53 -13.89
C ALA A 340 6.52 -15.04 -13.83
N ARG A 341 5.88 -14.15 -14.59
CA ARG A 341 6.17 -12.70 -14.61
C ARG A 341 5.20 -11.89 -13.75
N ARG A 342 4.15 -12.51 -13.25
CA ARG A 342 3.13 -11.80 -12.46
C ARG A 342 3.71 -11.28 -11.14
N PRO A 343 3.44 -10.01 -10.80
CA PRO A 343 3.96 -9.43 -9.58
C PRO A 343 3.47 -10.12 -8.30
N ASP A 344 2.23 -10.60 -8.27
CA ASP A 344 1.67 -11.32 -7.13
C ASP A 344 2.39 -12.65 -6.88
N VAL A 345 2.70 -13.42 -7.93
CA VAL A 345 3.45 -14.68 -7.87
C VAL A 345 4.89 -14.43 -7.41
N LEU A 346 5.55 -13.43 -8.00
CA LEU A 346 6.92 -13.07 -7.63
C LEU A 346 7.02 -12.57 -6.18
N ALA A 347 6.02 -11.81 -5.71
CA ALA A 347 5.95 -11.34 -4.33
C ALA A 347 5.73 -12.51 -3.35
N ALA A 348 4.84 -13.46 -3.67
CA ALA A 348 4.61 -14.65 -2.88
C ALA A 348 5.87 -15.53 -2.80
N TYR A 349 6.61 -15.66 -3.91
CA TYR A 349 7.90 -16.37 -3.93
C TYR A 349 8.95 -15.69 -3.03
N ALA A 350 9.07 -14.38 -3.08
CA ALA A 350 9.97 -13.63 -2.21
C ALA A 350 9.55 -13.74 -0.73
N ALA A 351 8.24 -13.74 -0.44
CA ALA A 351 7.72 -13.95 0.91
C ALA A 351 8.03 -15.35 1.45
N ALA A 352 7.93 -16.41 0.64
CA ALA A 352 8.33 -17.77 1.02
C ALA A 352 9.84 -17.84 1.34
N ARG A 353 10.69 -17.19 0.54
CA ARG A 353 12.13 -17.08 0.83
C ARG A 353 12.42 -16.29 2.11
N ALA A 354 11.65 -15.26 2.41
CA ALA A 354 11.76 -14.53 3.67
C ALA A 354 11.42 -15.43 4.87
N ALA A 355 10.37 -16.23 4.78
CA ALA A 355 9.99 -17.19 5.81
C ALA A 355 11.06 -18.26 6.01
N HIS A 356 11.63 -18.81 4.94
CA HIS A 356 12.76 -19.75 5.01
C HIS A 356 13.99 -19.15 5.72
N SER A 357 14.33 -17.89 5.44
CA SER A 357 15.43 -17.20 6.13
C SER A 357 15.15 -16.99 7.62
N ARG A 358 13.85 -16.82 8.02
CA ARG A 358 13.48 -16.78 9.44
C ARG A 358 13.70 -18.10 10.15
N VAL A 359 13.48 -19.25 9.47
CA VAL A 359 13.82 -20.57 10.01
C VAL A 359 15.31 -20.66 10.33
N SER A 360 16.17 -20.19 9.41
CA SER A 360 17.62 -20.14 9.66
C SER A 360 17.96 -19.25 10.86
N ALA A 361 17.39 -18.04 10.94
CA ALA A 361 17.58 -17.14 12.07
C ALA A 361 17.15 -17.76 13.42
N ALA A 362 16.03 -18.52 13.42
CA ALA A 362 15.54 -19.23 14.61
C ALA A 362 16.48 -20.41 15.01
N ARG A 363 17.02 -21.13 14.04
CA ARG A 363 18.02 -22.19 14.29
C ARG A 363 19.34 -21.63 14.84
N ASP A 364 19.81 -20.52 14.25
CA ASP A 364 21.06 -19.87 14.68
C ASP A 364 20.95 -19.26 16.10
N ALA A 365 19.74 -19.11 16.64
CA ALA A 365 19.53 -18.70 18.03
C ALA A 365 20.00 -19.73 19.09
N PHE A 366 20.31 -20.96 18.67
CA PHE A 366 20.93 -21.97 19.54
C PHE A 366 22.45 -21.80 19.62
N LEU A 367 23.05 -21.04 18.72
CA LEU A 367 24.50 -20.88 18.63
C LEU A 367 25.00 -19.85 19.66
N PRO A 368 26.28 -19.89 20.05
CA PRO A 368 26.88 -18.90 20.94
C PRO A 368 26.76 -17.48 20.37
N SER A 369 26.88 -16.49 21.24
CA SER A 369 27.03 -15.08 20.85
C SER A 369 28.23 -14.47 21.56
N ILE A 370 29.01 -13.65 20.85
CA ILE A 370 30.16 -12.91 21.39
C ILE A 370 29.74 -11.45 21.47
N PHE A 371 29.86 -10.88 22.65
CA PHE A 371 29.45 -9.49 22.90
C PHE A 371 30.58 -8.70 23.58
N MET A 372 30.51 -7.39 23.44
CA MET A 372 31.30 -6.42 24.17
C MET A 372 30.36 -5.42 24.82
N THR A 373 30.61 -5.14 26.10
CA THR A 373 29.91 -4.07 26.82
C THR A 373 30.95 -3.15 27.46
N GLY A 374 30.65 -1.87 27.47
CA GLY A 374 31.51 -0.86 28.06
C GLY A 374 30.69 0.16 28.82
N ASN A 375 31.25 0.67 29.91
CA ASN A 375 30.62 1.70 30.72
C ASN A 375 31.69 2.72 31.17
N VAL A 376 31.38 3.99 30.98
CA VAL A 376 32.13 5.10 31.57
C VAL A 376 31.16 5.90 32.39
N SER A 377 31.44 6.07 33.68
CA SER A 377 30.59 6.84 34.56
C SER A 377 31.39 7.92 35.31
N TYR A 378 30.74 9.05 35.51
CA TYR A 378 31.22 10.16 36.34
C TYR A 378 30.16 10.55 37.37
N ALA A 379 30.52 10.52 38.63
CA ALA A 379 29.60 10.83 39.72
C ALA A 379 30.07 12.11 40.45
N THR A 380 29.11 13.01 40.70
CA THR A 380 29.33 14.24 41.49
C THR A 380 28.41 14.24 42.72
N GLY A 381 28.88 14.86 43.79
CA GLY A 381 28.12 14.93 45.06
C GLY A 381 28.39 13.80 46.02
N ARG A 382 27.47 13.55 46.95
CA ARG A 382 27.54 12.55 48.02
C ARG A 382 26.47 11.47 47.91
N MET A 383 25.93 11.24 46.72
CA MET A 383 24.94 10.21 46.49
C MET A 383 25.66 8.88 46.17
N SER A 384 25.40 7.83 46.96
CA SER A 384 25.80 6.47 46.60
C SER A 384 24.60 5.74 46.00
N LEU A 385 24.70 5.33 44.77
CA LEU A 385 23.72 4.51 44.07
C LEU A 385 24.26 3.10 43.95
N THR A 386 23.53 2.12 44.46
CA THR A 386 23.88 0.70 44.28
C THR A 386 23.32 0.11 43.02
N SER A 387 22.25 0.70 42.49
CA SER A 387 21.71 0.34 41.16
C SER A 387 20.86 1.50 40.64
N VAL A 388 20.88 1.68 39.30
CA VAL A 388 19.94 2.58 38.62
C VAL A 388 18.88 1.69 37.95
N PRO A 389 17.57 1.92 38.22
CA PRO A 389 16.52 1.20 37.54
C PRO A 389 16.58 1.47 36.03
N GLY A 390 16.36 0.46 35.23
CA GLY A 390 16.22 0.62 33.78
C GLY A 390 15.00 1.50 33.44
N ILE A 391 15.15 2.38 32.45
CA ILE A 391 14.08 3.26 31.94
C ILE A 391 13.72 2.84 30.53
N GLY A 392 12.43 2.55 30.28
CA GLY A 392 11.93 2.17 28.97
C GLY A 392 12.05 0.68 28.68
N SER A 393 12.24 0.33 27.40
CA SER A 393 12.37 -1.06 26.93
C SER A 393 13.73 -1.70 27.27
N ASP A 394 14.71 -0.91 27.66
CA ASP A 394 16.07 -1.35 27.99
C ASP A 394 16.22 -1.51 29.50
N SER A 395 15.74 -2.64 30.03
CA SER A 395 15.66 -2.92 31.47
C SER A 395 16.92 -3.56 32.07
N ALA A 396 18.08 -3.46 31.41
CA ALA A 396 19.33 -3.96 32.00
C ALA A 396 19.77 -3.09 33.18
N PRO A 397 19.97 -3.65 34.39
CA PRO A 397 20.45 -2.88 35.52
C PRO A 397 21.88 -2.41 35.26
N THR A 398 22.11 -1.12 35.33
CA THR A 398 23.46 -0.55 35.30
C THR A 398 24.21 -0.99 36.57
N LEU A 399 25.44 -1.46 36.39
CA LEU A 399 26.30 -2.01 37.42
C LEU A 399 26.58 -1.02 38.55
N ASN A 400 26.84 -1.56 39.75
CA ASN A 400 27.21 -0.86 40.97
C ASN A 400 28.15 0.33 40.75
N LEU A 401 27.68 1.54 41.01
CA LEU A 401 28.49 2.74 41.05
C LEU A 401 29.15 2.87 42.42
N SER A 402 30.39 2.44 42.54
CA SER A 402 31.19 2.70 43.73
C SER A 402 31.55 4.18 43.81
N ALA A 403 31.88 4.66 45.03
CA ALA A 403 32.11 6.07 45.35
C ALA A 403 33.27 6.78 44.60
N ASN A 404 33.75 6.27 43.50
CA ASN A 404 34.77 6.89 42.68
C ASN A 404 34.13 7.93 41.74
N ARG A 405 34.71 9.13 41.71
CA ARG A 405 34.25 10.21 40.82
C ARG A 405 34.29 9.84 39.32
N PHE A 406 35.15 8.95 38.95
CA PHE A 406 35.28 8.43 37.61
C PHE A 406 35.46 6.91 37.63
N SER A 407 34.71 6.19 36.83
CA SER A 407 34.82 4.75 36.65
C SER A 407 34.71 4.41 35.16
N SER A 408 35.54 3.51 34.70
CA SER A 408 35.45 2.95 33.35
C SER A 408 35.60 1.42 33.41
N LEU A 409 34.75 0.73 32.65
CA LEU A 409 34.76 -0.73 32.54
C LEU A 409 34.52 -1.13 31.11
N VAL A 410 35.30 -2.06 30.58
CA VAL A 410 35.04 -2.69 29.28
C VAL A 410 35.17 -4.21 29.46
N LEU A 411 34.13 -4.93 29.08
CA LEU A 411 34.04 -6.38 29.18
C LEU A 411 33.74 -6.98 27.80
N GLY A 412 34.42 -8.08 27.47
CA GLY A 412 34.05 -8.96 26.38
C GLY A 412 33.61 -10.32 26.94
N GLY A 413 32.58 -10.91 26.33
CA GLY A 413 32.05 -12.17 26.81
C GLY A 413 31.47 -13.04 25.69
N ILE A 414 31.31 -14.33 26.04
CA ILE A 414 30.60 -15.30 25.21
C ILE A 414 29.38 -15.77 25.99
N SER A 415 28.21 -15.72 25.36
CA SER A 415 26.97 -16.29 25.90
C SER A 415 26.55 -17.49 25.11
N VAL A 416 26.36 -18.63 25.80
CA VAL A 416 25.90 -19.89 25.20
C VAL A 416 24.58 -20.28 25.87
N PRO A 417 23.50 -20.40 25.13
CA PRO A 417 22.23 -20.86 25.70
C PRO A 417 22.28 -22.36 25.97
N ILE A 418 22.18 -22.77 27.23
CA ILE A 418 22.25 -24.20 27.61
C ILE A 418 20.84 -24.79 27.77
N PHE A 419 19.95 -24.07 28.44
CA PHE A 419 18.56 -24.51 28.69
C PHE A 419 17.64 -23.33 28.86
N ASP A 420 16.47 -23.39 28.20
CA ASP A 420 15.44 -22.33 28.20
C ASP A 420 14.01 -22.86 28.30
N GLY A 421 13.83 -24.08 28.83
CA GLY A 421 12.52 -24.72 28.94
C GLY A 421 11.89 -25.10 27.57
N GLY A 422 12.67 -25.14 26.49
CA GLY A 422 12.21 -25.48 25.15
C GLY A 422 11.71 -24.29 24.31
N LEU A 423 11.89 -23.05 24.79
CA LEU A 423 11.46 -21.84 24.09
C LEU A 423 12.03 -21.76 22.67
N ARG A 424 13.35 -21.94 22.48
CA ARG A 424 13.98 -21.87 21.15
C ARG A 424 13.51 -22.99 20.24
N ALA A 425 13.30 -24.21 20.77
CA ALA A 425 12.75 -25.32 19.97
C ALA A 425 11.35 -25.00 19.46
N ALA A 426 10.49 -24.42 20.31
CA ALA A 426 9.16 -23.97 19.93
C ALA A 426 9.20 -22.85 18.87
N VAL A 427 10.10 -21.87 19.00
CA VAL A 427 10.30 -20.79 18.03
C VAL A 427 10.78 -21.34 16.68
N VAL A 428 11.68 -22.33 16.65
CA VAL A 428 12.09 -22.99 15.38
C VAL A 428 10.90 -23.70 14.75
N LYS A 429 10.11 -24.43 15.53
CA LYS A 429 8.92 -25.13 15.00
C LYS A 429 7.90 -24.13 14.44
N GLN A 430 7.62 -23.04 15.17
CA GLN A 430 6.76 -21.98 14.71
C GLN A 430 7.26 -21.35 13.40
N ALA A 431 8.56 -21.10 13.27
CA ALA A 431 9.15 -20.58 12.04
C ALA A 431 9.04 -21.57 10.87
N GLN A 432 9.16 -22.88 11.13
CA GLN A 432 8.94 -23.93 10.13
C GLN A 432 7.49 -23.93 9.65
N ASP A 433 6.50 -23.92 10.57
CA ASP A 433 5.09 -23.90 10.22
C ASP A 433 4.73 -22.62 9.42
N GLN A 434 5.34 -21.47 9.74
CA GLN A 434 5.18 -20.24 8.95
C GLN A 434 5.83 -20.35 7.56
N SER A 435 6.96 -21.06 7.42
CA SER A 435 7.61 -21.32 6.12
C SER A 435 6.75 -22.22 5.25
N ASP A 436 6.22 -23.32 5.81
CA ASP A 436 5.33 -24.26 5.12
C ASP A 436 4.02 -23.56 4.68
N SER A 437 3.47 -22.68 5.52
CA SER A 437 2.32 -21.84 5.18
C SER A 437 2.61 -20.88 4.03
N ALA A 438 3.80 -20.25 4.03
CA ALA A 438 4.19 -19.34 2.95
C ALA A 438 4.38 -20.07 1.62
N GLU A 439 4.91 -21.30 1.64
CA GLU A 439 5.00 -22.14 0.44
C GLU A 439 3.63 -22.62 -0.06
N ALA A 440 2.69 -22.90 0.86
CA ALA A 440 1.32 -23.22 0.49
C ALA A 440 0.63 -22.02 -0.18
N THR A 441 0.80 -20.81 0.39
CA THR A 441 0.31 -19.56 -0.20
C THR A 441 0.90 -19.29 -1.58
N LEU A 442 2.19 -19.56 -1.79
CA LEU A 442 2.80 -19.46 -3.12
C LEU A 442 2.11 -20.39 -4.13
N ARG A 443 1.88 -21.66 -3.76
CA ARG A 443 1.20 -22.63 -4.63
C ARG A 443 -0.23 -22.20 -4.96
N GLU A 444 -0.97 -21.72 -3.96
CA GLU A 444 -2.32 -21.15 -4.14
C GLU A 444 -2.29 -19.96 -5.13
N THR A 445 -1.40 -18.99 -4.90
CA THR A 445 -1.24 -17.81 -5.78
C THR A 445 -0.91 -18.20 -7.22
N VAL A 446 -0.07 -19.21 -7.42
CA VAL A 446 0.25 -19.74 -8.78
C VAL A 446 -0.99 -20.35 -9.44
N ASN A 447 -1.75 -21.17 -8.70
CA ASN A 447 -2.95 -21.79 -9.23
C ASN A 447 -4.03 -20.76 -9.58
N ASP A 448 -4.24 -19.77 -8.72
CA ASP A 448 -5.16 -18.65 -8.96
C ASP A 448 -4.73 -17.83 -10.17
N ALA A 449 -3.44 -17.58 -10.31
CA ALA A 449 -2.88 -16.87 -11.45
C ALA A 449 -3.14 -17.61 -12.78
N ILE A 450 -2.94 -18.93 -12.81
CA ILE A 450 -3.24 -19.77 -13.98
C ILE A 450 -4.73 -19.68 -14.29
N GLN A 451 -5.60 -19.87 -13.30
CA GLN A 451 -7.04 -19.81 -13.47
C GLN A 451 -7.49 -18.44 -14.01
N GLN A 452 -6.95 -17.35 -13.49
CA GLN A 452 -7.28 -15.99 -13.93
C GLN A 452 -6.87 -15.74 -15.38
N VAL A 453 -5.70 -16.21 -15.82
CA VAL A 453 -5.24 -16.06 -17.21
C VAL A 453 -6.14 -16.83 -18.16
N VAL A 454 -6.46 -18.09 -17.84
CA VAL A 454 -7.35 -18.93 -18.66
C VAL A 454 -8.77 -18.36 -18.70
N ALA A 455 -9.28 -17.84 -17.57
CA ALA A 455 -10.59 -17.20 -17.52
C ALA A 455 -10.63 -15.92 -18.36
N ALA A 456 -9.58 -15.11 -18.32
CA ALA A 456 -9.47 -13.89 -19.11
C ALA A 456 -9.38 -14.19 -20.64
N GLU A 457 -8.63 -15.24 -21.03
CA GLU A 457 -8.62 -15.71 -22.41
C GLU A 457 -10.00 -16.16 -22.88
N ASN A 458 -10.69 -16.96 -22.06
CA ASN A 458 -12.06 -17.41 -22.38
C ASN A 458 -13.03 -16.23 -22.50
N ALA A 459 -12.93 -15.23 -21.61
CA ALA A 459 -13.76 -14.03 -21.67
C ALA A 459 -13.51 -13.23 -22.95
N LEU A 460 -12.26 -13.04 -23.36
CA LEU A 460 -11.89 -12.35 -24.60
C LEU A 460 -12.45 -13.10 -25.83
N ARG A 461 -12.23 -14.42 -25.92
CA ARG A 461 -12.72 -15.25 -27.02
C ARG A 461 -14.26 -15.23 -27.10
N THR A 462 -14.94 -15.35 -25.97
CA THR A 462 -16.40 -15.28 -25.88
C THR A 462 -16.89 -13.90 -26.31
N GLY A 463 -16.25 -12.82 -25.88
CA GLY A 463 -16.59 -11.46 -26.26
C GLY A 463 -16.47 -11.22 -27.76
N LEU A 464 -15.37 -11.65 -28.38
CA LEU A 464 -15.16 -11.54 -29.84
C LEU A 464 -16.25 -12.28 -30.62
N ASN A 465 -16.58 -13.50 -30.23
CA ASN A 465 -17.64 -14.28 -30.86
C ASN A 465 -19.03 -13.67 -30.67
N ALA A 466 -19.30 -13.17 -29.45
CA ALA A 466 -20.55 -12.48 -29.14
C ALA A 466 -20.71 -11.19 -29.96
N TYR A 467 -19.64 -10.41 -30.12
CA TYR A 467 -19.65 -9.20 -30.93
C TYR A 467 -19.94 -9.50 -32.42
N ALA A 468 -19.34 -10.55 -32.99
CA ALA A 468 -19.60 -10.99 -34.35
C ALA A 468 -21.06 -11.43 -34.55
N ALA A 469 -21.59 -12.25 -33.63
CA ALA A 469 -22.98 -12.70 -33.64
C ALA A 469 -23.97 -11.52 -33.49
N ALA A 470 -23.71 -10.61 -32.53
CA ALA A 470 -24.54 -9.44 -32.29
C ALA A 470 -24.51 -8.44 -33.46
N THR A 471 -23.39 -8.36 -34.21
CA THR A 471 -23.30 -7.55 -35.44
C THR A 471 -24.22 -8.10 -36.52
N THR A 472 -24.26 -9.43 -36.69
CA THR A 472 -25.19 -10.09 -37.62
C THR A 472 -26.64 -9.89 -37.19
N LEU A 473 -26.94 -10.08 -35.90
CA LEU A 473 -28.26 -9.85 -35.30
C LEU A 473 -28.75 -8.42 -35.57
N ARG A 474 -27.90 -7.43 -35.29
CA ARG A 474 -28.21 -6.02 -35.51
C ARG A 474 -28.57 -5.73 -36.96
N THR A 475 -27.83 -6.29 -37.95
CA THR A 475 -28.09 -6.11 -39.36
C THR A 475 -29.48 -6.65 -39.76
N ALA A 476 -29.80 -7.86 -39.29
CA ALA A 476 -31.12 -8.47 -39.52
C ALA A 476 -32.26 -7.70 -38.88
N ALA A 477 -32.07 -7.30 -37.59
CA ALA A 477 -33.05 -6.53 -36.83
C ALA A 477 -33.33 -5.16 -37.45
N ARG A 478 -32.30 -4.49 -37.98
CA ARG A 478 -32.43 -3.22 -38.69
C ARG A 478 -33.29 -3.38 -39.94
N THR A 479 -32.99 -4.37 -40.79
CA THR A 479 -33.78 -4.67 -41.97
C THR A 479 -35.25 -4.99 -41.63
N SER A 480 -35.47 -5.77 -40.55
CA SER A 480 -36.81 -6.11 -40.07
C SER A 480 -37.60 -4.88 -39.63
N PHE A 481 -36.97 -3.98 -38.86
CA PHE A 481 -37.61 -2.74 -38.39
C PHE A 481 -37.96 -1.81 -39.54
N ASP A 482 -37.03 -1.59 -40.48
CA ASP A 482 -37.26 -0.70 -41.63
C ASP A 482 -38.40 -1.23 -42.52
N ALA A 483 -38.48 -2.57 -42.74
CA ALA A 483 -39.56 -3.23 -43.47
C ALA A 483 -40.90 -3.12 -42.70
N ALA A 484 -40.94 -3.40 -41.38
CA ALA A 484 -42.14 -3.34 -40.58
C ALA A 484 -42.71 -1.91 -40.49
N LEU A 485 -41.85 -0.90 -40.35
CA LEU A 485 -42.25 0.50 -40.33
C LEU A 485 -42.84 0.95 -41.67
N THR A 486 -42.21 0.51 -42.78
CA THR A 486 -42.69 0.79 -44.12
C THR A 486 -44.06 0.15 -44.38
N ALA A 487 -44.22 -1.13 -44.03
CA ALA A 487 -45.49 -1.84 -44.15
C ALA A 487 -46.61 -1.20 -43.27
N TYR A 488 -46.29 -0.77 -42.08
CA TYR A 488 -47.24 -0.05 -41.21
C TYR A 488 -47.69 1.26 -41.84
N ARG A 489 -46.76 2.06 -42.36
CA ARG A 489 -47.08 3.34 -43.02
C ARG A 489 -47.94 3.16 -44.26
N SER A 490 -47.72 2.10 -45.06
CA SER A 490 -48.54 1.77 -46.23
C SER A 490 -49.87 1.08 -45.90
N GLY A 491 -50.14 0.78 -44.65
CA GLY A 491 -51.38 0.13 -44.20
C GLY A 491 -51.42 -1.37 -44.33
N THR A 492 -50.35 -2.03 -44.78
CA THR A 492 -50.23 -3.48 -44.96
C THR A 492 -49.70 -4.21 -43.70
N GLY A 493 -49.14 -3.45 -42.73
CA GLY A 493 -48.58 -3.99 -41.49
C GLY A 493 -49.36 -3.54 -40.24
N SER A 494 -49.15 -4.19 -39.08
CA SER A 494 -49.73 -3.85 -37.79
C SER A 494 -48.77 -3.05 -36.90
N ILE A 495 -49.33 -2.26 -35.98
CA ILE A 495 -48.56 -1.52 -34.99
C ILE A 495 -47.75 -2.49 -34.09
N THR A 496 -48.34 -3.65 -33.73
CA THR A 496 -47.68 -4.65 -32.90
C THR A 496 -46.43 -5.22 -33.55
N GLN A 497 -46.48 -5.55 -34.85
CA GLN A 497 -45.28 -6.00 -35.61
C GLN A 497 -44.20 -4.94 -35.66
N THR A 498 -44.58 -3.68 -35.83
CA THR A 498 -43.65 -2.54 -35.89
C THR A 498 -42.98 -2.34 -34.54
N GLN A 499 -43.70 -2.45 -33.42
CA GLN A 499 -43.18 -2.35 -32.08
C GLN A 499 -42.26 -3.52 -31.71
N LEU A 500 -42.63 -4.77 -32.06
CA LEU A 500 -41.77 -5.93 -31.89
C LEU A 500 -40.45 -5.77 -32.64
N ALA A 501 -40.50 -5.34 -33.90
CA ALA A 501 -39.29 -5.09 -34.70
C ALA A 501 -38.45 -3.93 -34.15
N GLN A 502 -39.09 -2.86 -33.64
CA GLN A 502 -38.40 -1.76 -32.98
C GLN A 502 -37.68 -2.19 -31.68
N ASN A 503 -38.35 -2.97 -30.85
CA ASN A 503 -37.73 -3.51 -29.64
C ASN A 503 -36.58 -4.47 -29.99
N GLY A 504 -36.76 -5.34 -31.01
CA GLY A 504 -35.72 -6.22 -31.50
C GLY A 504 -34.51 -5.49 -32.03
N LEU A 505 -34.69 -4.35 -32.70
CA LEU A 505 -33.59 -3.50 -33.16
C LEU A 505 -32.85 -2.87 -31.97
N LEU A 506 -33.57 -2.32 -30.98
CA LEU A 506 -32.97 -1.74 -29.79
C LEU A 506 -32.15 -2.78 -29.01
N ASP A 507 -32.73 -3.95 -28.79
CA ASP A 507 -32.05 -5.04 -28.07
C ASP A 507 -30.82 -5.54 -28.83
N ALA A 508 -30.85 -5.59 -30.16
CA ALA A 508 -29.72 -5.95 -31.00
C ALA A 508 -28.60 -4.87 -31.00
N ASP A 509 -28.97 -3.59 -31.04
CA ASP A 509 -28.04 -2.46 -30.93
C ASP A 509 -27.34 -2.47 -29.57
N ILE A 510 -28.09 -2.66 -28.47
CA ILE A 510 -27.55 -2.77 -27.10
C ILE A 510 -26.63 -3.98 -27.00
N SER A 511 -27.09 -5.17 -27.44
CA SER A 511 -26.29 -6.40 -27.37
C SER A 511 -24.97 -6.28 -28.10
N ARG A 512 -24.95 -5.63 -29.28
CA ARG A 512 -23.72 -5.38 -30.02
C ARG A 512 -22.79 -4.42 -29.29
N SER A 513 -23.33 -3.34 -28.73
CA SER A 513 -22.57 -2.36 -27.96
C SER A 513 -21.97 -3.00 -26.71
N ASP A 514 -22.78 -3.73 -25.93
CA ASP A 514 -22.34 -4.40 -24.72
C ASP A 514 -21.24 -5.45 -25.02
N ALA A 515 -21.40 -6.25 -26.08
CA ALA A 515 -20.40 -7.22 -26.53
C ALA A 515 -19.08 -6.53 -26.96
N TYR A 516 -19.16 -5.37 -27.61
CA TYR A 516 -17.99 -4.60 -28.02
C TYR A 516 -17.16 -4.14 -26.80
N TYR A 517 -17.79 -3.45 -25.85
CA TYR A 517 -17.09 -2.94 -24.68
C TYR A 517 -16.67 -4.05 -23.71
N ALA A 518 -17.47 -5.11 -23.57
CA ALA A 518 -17.07 -6.30 -22.81
C ALA A 518 -15.80 -6.95 -23.38
N THR A 519 -15.65 -6.96 -24.71
CA THR A 519 -14.44 -7.46 -25.37
C THR A 519 -13.21 -6.59 -25.05
N LEU A 520 -13.35 -5.26 -25.06
CA LEU A 520 -12.25 -4.35 -24.71
C LEU A 520 -11.84 -4.52 -23.24
N ILE A 521 -12.81 -4.68 -22.33
CA ILE A 521 -12.56 -4.95 -20.91
C ILE A 521 -11.87 -6.32 -20.75
N ALA A 522 -12.33 -7.34 -21.46
CA ALA A 522 -11.72 -8.67 -21.42
C ALA A 522 -10.27 -8.66 -21.96
N ALA A 523 -9.98 -7.89 -23.01
CA ALA A 523 -8.61 -7.69 -23.51
C ALA A 523 -7.72 -7.02 -22.46
N ALA A 524 -8.21 -5.98 -21.78
CA ALA A 524 -7.50 -5.36 -20.66
C ALA A 524 -7.31 -6.36 -19.49
N GLY A 525 -8.32 -7.19 -19.21
CA GLY A 525 -8.23 -8.26 -18.21
C GLY A 525 -7.17 -9.31 -18.54
N LEU A 526 -7.04 -9.69 -19.81
CA LEU A 526 -5.99 -10.60 -20.25
C LEU A 526 -4.59 -9.96 -20.14
N ALA A 527 -4.45 -8.70 -20.54
CA ALA A 527 -3.19 -7.96 -20.38
C ALA A 527 -2.79 -7.82 -18.90
N PHE A 528 -3.75 -7.57 -18.02
CA PHE A 528 -3.54 -7.57 -16.56
C PHE A 528 -3.17 -8.96 -16.03
N GLY A 529 -3.94 -10.00 -16.41
CA GLY A 529 -3.71 -11.38 -15.98
C GLY A 529 -2.36 -11.95 -16.42
N THR A 530 -1.83 -11.50 -17.56
CA THR A 530 -0.51 -11.88 -18.06
C THR A 530 0.64 -11.02 -17.51
N GLY A 531 0.34 -9.99 -16.70
CA GLY A 531 1.34 -9.06 -16.19
C GLY A 531 1.89 -8.09 -17.25
N ALA A 532 1.24 -7.96 -18.40
CA ALA A 532 1.70 -7.13 -19.51
C ALA A 532 1.32 -5.63 -19.36
N LEU A 533 0.47 -5.27 -18.39
CA LEU A 533 0.14 -3.88 -18.12
C LEU A 533 1.30 -3.17 -17.41
N GLY A 534 1.89 -2.17 -18.08
CA GLY A 534 2.97 -1.35 -17.52
C GLY A 534 4.38 -1.73 -17.99
N GLY A 535 4.51 -2.64 -18.96
CA GLY A 535 5.75 -2.91 -19.69
C GLY A 535 5.74 -2.14 -21.01
N ALA A 536 6.29 -0.94 -21.00
CA ALA A 536 6.70 -0.20 -22.21
C ALA A 536 8.11 0.31 -21.96
#